data_5c8a845a003758a9d243a1bbd9942f89
#
_entry.id   5c8a845a003758a9d243a1bbd9942f89
#
_cell.length_a   1.000
_cell.length_b   1.000
_cell.length_c   1.000
_cell.angle_alpha   90.00
_cell.angle_beta   90.00
_cell.angle_gamma   90.00
#
_symmetry.space_group_name_H-M   'P 1'
#
loop_
_entity.id
_entity.type
_entity.pdbx_description
1 polymer ?
#
loop_
_entity_poly.entity_id
_entity_poly.type
_entity_poly.pdbx_seq_one_letter_code
_entity_poly.pdbx_strand_id
1 'polypeptide(L)'
;MSSSLMNNDYYSLKNGKSAIDYIYRFNLSFARGNAFKYLTRASRKPNESAEKDLTKALTYILTSDDDIPKCFRIALKYINRIKFNEHEGIADLHIQEILKAVILFESKEQIAKMIIDYMNFLGLTVKKEFRQYA
;
A
#
# COMPACT_ATOMS: atom_id res chain seq x y z
N MET A 1 16.98 1.87 15.25
CA MET A 1 15.68 1.27 15.18
C MET A 1 14.64 2.28 14.79
N SER A 2 14.14 2.04 13.64
CA SER A 2 13.24 2.94 12.98
C SER A 2 11.83 2.90 13.50
N SER A 3 11.41 1.81 14.08
CA SER A 3 10.03 1.55 14.41
C SER A 3 9.54 2.22 15.68
N SER A 4 10.40 2.92 16.42
CA SER A 4 10.01 3.51 17.69
C SER A 4 8.88 4.53 17.59
N LEU A 5 8.83 5.27 16.48
CA LEU A 5 7.78 6.28 16.25
C LEU A 5 6.45 5.67 15.84
N MET A 6 6.47 4.45 15.33
CA MET A 6 5.27 3.72 14.91
C MET A 6 5.25 2.35 15.56
N ASN A 7 5.62 2.31 16.82
CA ASN A 7 5.72 1.08 17.58
C ASN A 7 4.33 0.51 17.87
N ASN A 8 3.70 0.00 16.82
CA ASN A 8 2.38 -0.59 16.88
C ASN A 8 2.41 -1.83 15.99
N ASP A 9 1.97 -2.96 16.54
CA ASP A 9 1.98 -4.24 15.85
C ASP A 9 1.26 -4.19 14.50
N TYR A 10 0.25 -3.31 14.35
CA TYR A 10 -0.47 -3.19 13.10
C TYR A 10 0.38 -2.62 11.95
N TYR A 11 1.46 -1.95 12.27
CA TYR A 11 2.35 -1.37 11.26
C TYR A 11 3.64 -2.17 11.09
N SER A 12 3.80 -3.24 11.87
CA SER A 12 5.01 -4.05 11.82
C SER A 12 4.90 -5.16 10.78
N LEU A 13 6.02 -5.47 10.15
CA LEU A 13 6.14 -6.54 9.19
C LEU A 13 6.88 -7.73 9.82
N LYS A 14 6.80 -8.89 9.17
CA LYS A 14 7.42 -10.11 9.72
C LYS A 14 8.92 -10.01 9.92
N ASN A 15 9.59 -9.20 9.12
CA ASN A 15 11.04 -9.03 9.21
C ASN A 15 11.47 -8.04 10.30
N GLY A 16 10.56 -7.61 11.16
CA GLY A 16 10.84 -6.66 12.24
C GLY A 16 10.84 -5.20 11.83
N LYS A 17 10.67 -4.90 10.55
CA LYS A 17 10.54 -3.53 10.08
C LYS A 17 9.10 -3.07 10.16
N SER A 18 8.87 -1.76 10.08
CA SER A 18 7.55 -1.18 10.09
C SER A 18 7.25 -0.49 8.75
N ALA A 19 6.00 -0.10 8.57
CA ALA A 19 5.60 0.61 7.35
C ALA A 19 6.46 1.86 7.11
N ILE A 20 6.81 2.60 8.17
CA ILE A 20 7.60 3.83 8.01
C ILE A 20 8.99 3.55 7.44
N ASP A 21 9.58 2.40 7.74
CA ASP A 21 10.87 2.01 7.17
C ASP A 21 10.80 1.93 5.66
N TYR A 22 9.72 1.35 5.15
CA TYR A 22 9.50 1.23 3.72
C TYR A 22 9.17 2.57 3.06
N ILE A 23 8.39 3.40 3.74
CA ILE A 23 8.05 4.73 3.24
C ILE A 23 9.33 5.53 3.01
N TYR A 24 10.26 5.51 3.95
CA TYR A 24 11.53 6.20 3.80
C TYR A 24 12.44 5.53 2.77
N ARG A 25 12.54 4.21 2.82
CA ARG A 25 13.42 3.46 1.93
C ARG A 25 13.08 3.69 0.46
N PHE A 26 11.80 3.74 0.14
CA PHE A 26 11.34 3.89 -1.24
C PHE A 26 10.94 5.33 -1.58
N ASN A 27 11.14 6.25 -0.65
CA ASN A 27 10.86 7.67 -0.83
C ASN A 27 9.43 7.91 -1.31
N LEU A 28 8.47 7.31 -0.64
CA LEU A 28 7.07 7.41 -1.01
C LEU A 28 6.52 8.81 -0.71
N SER A 29 5.64 9.28 -1.57
CA SER A 29 4.90 10.52 -1.34
C SER A 29 4.00 10.38 -0.11
N PHE A 30 3.46 11.50 0.37
CA PHE A 30 2.50 11.48 1.47
C PHE A 30 1.34 10.53 1.18
N ALA A 31 0.75 10.66 -0.02
CA ALA A 31 -0.41 9.84 -0.39
C ALA A 31 -0.05 8.36 -0.50
N ARG A 32 1.03 8.03 -1.21
CA ARG A 32 1.47 6.63 -1.33
C ARG A 32 1.94 6.06 -0.02
N GLY A 33 2.62 6.87 0.80
CA GLY A 33 3.06 6.44 2.12
C GLY A 33 1.90 6.11 3.04
N ASN A 34 0.87 6.92 3.04
CA ASN A 34 -0.33 6.64 3.83
C ASN A 34 -1.08 5.42 3.32
N ALA A 35 -1.19 5.26 1.99
CA ALA A 35 -1.78 4.05 1.43
C ALA A 35 -1.00 2.81 1.87
N PHE A 36 0.32 2.85 1.81
CA PHE A 36 1.19 1.76 2.26
C PHE A 36 0.93 1.43 3.74
N LYS A 37 0.89 2.46 4.57
CA LYS A 37 0.64 2.31 6.00
C LYS A 37 -0.67 1.60 6.29
N TYR A 38 -1.76 2.06 5.67
CA TYR A 38 -3.08 1.48 5.93
C TYR A 38 -3.23 0.08 5.32
N LEU A 39 -2.59 -0.20 4.20
CA LEU A 39 -2.57 -1.55 3.64
C LEU A 39 -1.84 -2.52 4.58
N THR A 40 -0.71 -2.11 5.12
CA THR A 40 0.03 -2.92 6.09
C THR A 40 -0.83 -3.19 7.32
N ARG A 41 -1.49 -2.15 7.83
CA ARG A 41 -2.36 -2.26 9.00
C ARG A 41 -3.54 -3.20 8.72
N ALA A 42 -4.16 -3.09 7.55
CA ALA A 42 -5.29 -3.94 7.17
C ALA A 42 -4.93 -5.42 7.18
N SER A 43 -3.69 -5.76 6.79
CA SER A 43 -3.25 -7.16 6.76
C SER A 43 -3.19 -7.81 8.14
N ARG A 44 -3.22 -7.00 9.21
CA ARG A 44 -3.11 -7.45 10.59
C ARG A 44 -4.42 -7.47 11.34
N LYS A 45 -5.51 -7.10 10.69
CA LYS A 45 -6.80 -6.92 11.35
C LYS A 45 -7.84 -7.92 10.86
N PRO A 46 -8.85 -8.26 11.70
CA PRO A 46 -10.02 -9.00 11.22
C PRO A 46 -10.82 -8.16 10.21
N ASN A 47 -11.59 -8.84 9.38
CA ASN A 47 -12.23 -8.26 8.19
C ASN A 47 -12.94 -6.93 8.39
N GLU A 48 -13.78 -6.81 9.43
CA GLU A 48 -14.53 -5.58 9.67
C GLU A 48 -13.63 -4.39 9.91
N SER A 49 -12.58 -4.59 10.68
CA SER A 49 -11.59 -3.54 10.94
C SER A 49 -10.74 -3.26 9.71
N ALA A 50 -10.49 -4.28 8.92
CA ALA A 50 -9.74 -4.15 7.67
C ALA A 50 -10.48 -3.28 6.65
N GLU A 51 -11.83 -3.36 6.61
CA GLU A 51 -12.62 -2.54 5.69
C GLU A 51 -12.30 -1.05 5.85
N LYS A 52 -12.23 -0.58 7.08
CA LYS A 52 -11.92 0.83 7.36
C LYS A 52 -10.54 1.21 6.86
N ASP A 53 -9.54 0.37 7.12
CA ASP A 53 -8.17 0.64 6.68
C ASP A 53 -8.02 0.55 5.16
N LEU A 54 -8.67 -0.40 4.52
CA LEU A 54 -8.65 -0.52 3.06
C LEU A 54 -9.34 0.67 2.40
N THR A 55 -10.44 1.15 2.99
CA THR A 55 -11.12 2.36 2.51
C THR A 55 -10.21 3.58 2.61
N LYS A 56 -9.45 3.70 3.71
CA LYS A 56 -8.47 4.78 3.87
C LYS A 56 -7.35 4.66 2.83
N ALA A 57 -6.87 3.45 2.60
CA ALA A 57 -5.84 3.23 1.58
C ALA A 57 -6.33 3.66 0.20
N LEU A 58 -7.57 3.32 -0.16
CA LEU A 58 -8.20 3.78 -1.39
C LEU A 58 -8.23 5.31 -1.47
N THR A 59 -8.69 5.94 -0.42
CA THR A 59 -8.80 7.40 -0.38
C THR A 59 -7.44 8.05 -0.62
N TYR A 60 -6.41 7.59 0.07
CA TYR A 60 -5.08 8.17 -0.09
C TYR A 60 -4.50 7.92 -1.47
N ILE A 61 -4.60 6.68 -1.99
CA ILE A 61 -4.01 6.39 -3.29
C ILE A 61 -4.68 7.19 -4.42
N LEU A 62 -5.98 7.40 -4.32
CA LEU A 62 -6.72 8.16 -5.33
C LEU A 62 -6.47 9.66 -5.24
N THR A 63 -5.97 10.16 -4.10
CA THR A 63 -5.54 11.55 -3.97
C THR A 63 -4.09 11.74 -4.39
N SER A 64 -3.38 10.66 -4.72
CA SER A 64 -1.98 10.80 -5.10
C SER A 64 -1.87 11.62 -6.39
N ASP A 65 -0.97 12.57 -6.34
CA ASP A 65 -0.63 13.40 -7.48
C ASP A 65 0.86 13.19 -7.73
N ASP A 66 1.16 12.08 -8.37
CA ASP A 66 2.54 11.72 -8.68
C ASP A 66 2.94 12.47 -9.95
N ASP A 67 3.02 13.79 -9.85
CA ASP A 67 3.33 14.68 -10.96
C ASP A 67 4.81 14.59 -11.33
N ILE A 68 5.29 13.37 -11.46
CA ILE A 68 6.67 13.09 -11.85
C ILE A 68 6.68 12.80 -13.34
N PRO A 69 7.58 13.42 -14.12
CA PRO A 69 7.72 13.11 -15.54
C PRO A 69 7.82 11.61 -15.78
N LYS A 70 7.22 11.14 -16.87
CA LYS A 70 7.14 9.71 -17.18
C LYS A 70 8.51 9.02 -17.16
N CYS A 71 9.54 9.69 -17.68
CA CYS A 71 10.89 9.13 -17.71
C CYS A 71 11.43 8.88 -16.30
N PHE A 72 11.17 9.80 -15.37
CA PHE A 72 11.59 9.60 -13.97
C PHE A 72 10.80 8.50 -13.29
N ARG A 73 9.50 8.37 -13.59
CA ARG A 73 8.70 7.28 -13.02
C ARG A 73 9.22 5.92 -13.46
N ILE A 74 9.62 5.80 -14.71
CA ILE A 74 10.19 4.55 -15.22
C ILE A 74 11.51 4.23 -14.52
N ALA A 75 12.36 5.23 -14.34
CA ALA A 75 13.64 5.06 -13.65
C ALA A 75 13.44 4.66 -12.19
N LEU A 76 12.53 5.33 -11.49
CA LEU A 76 12.21 5.02 -10.10
C LEU A 76 11.62 3.62 -9.95
N LYS A 77 10.74 3.23 -10.86
CA LYS A 77 10.17 1.88 -10.88
C LYS A 77 11.27 0.83 -11.01
N TYR A 78 12.22 1.06 -11.89
CA TYR A 78 13.34 0.13 -12.09
C TYR A 78 14.20 0.03 -10.82
N ILE A 79 14.57 1.18 -10.25
CA ILE A 79 15.38 1.23 -9.02
C ILE A 79 14.66 0.55 -7.86
N ASN A 80 13.39 0.85 -7.68
CA ASN A 80 12.61 0.28 -6.59
C ASN A 80 12.40 -1.23 -6.76
N ARG A 81 12.27 -1.70 -7.99
CA ARG A 81 12.17 -3.13 -8.27
C ARG A 81 13.43 -3.87 -7.81
N ILE A 82 14.60 -3.28 -8.03
CA ILE A 82 15.86 -3.87 -7.56
C ILE A 82 15.94 -3.90 -6.05
N LYS A 83 15.44 -2.84 -5.40
CA LYS A 83 15.46 -2.73 -3.93
C LYS A 83 14.42 -3.61 -3.26
N PHE A 84 13.32 -3.91 -3.94
CA PHE A 84 12.21 -4.63 -3.32
C PHE A 84 12.50 -6.13 -3.27
N ASN A 85 12.33 -6.69 -2.07
CA ASN A 85 12.42 -8.13 -1.86
C ASN A 85 11.01 -8.66 -1.56
N GLU A 86 10.50 -9.50 -2.44
CA GLU A 86 9.15 -10.05 -2.34
C GLU A 86 8.92 -10.88 -1.08
N HIS A 87 9.99 -11.34 -0.43
CA HIS A 87 9.90 -12.14 0.77
C HIS A 87 9.98 -11.30 2.05
N GLU A 88 9.89 -9.98 1.96
CA GLU A 88 10.01 -9.11 3.11
C GLU A 88 8.75 -9.07 3.99
N GLY A 89 8.23 -10.21 4.36
CA GLY A 89 7.50 -10.30 5.60
C GLY A 89 6.01 -9.98 5.59
N ILE A 90 5.35 -9.91 4.47
CA ILE A 90 3.89 -9.78 4.44
C ILE A 90 3.28 -11.18 4.26
N ALA A 91 2.43 -11.59 5.21
CA ALA A 91 1.83 -12.92 5.16
C ALA A 91 0.77 -13.05 4.07
N ASP A 92 0.01 -11.99 3.85
CA ASP A 92 -1.08 -11.99 2.89
C ASP A 92 -0.55 -11.64 1.50
N LEU A 93 -0.64 -12.59 0.58
CA LEU A 93 -0.14 -12.40 -0.78
C LEU A 93 -0.87 -11.29 -1.54
N HIS A 94 -2.16 -11.10 -1.28
CA HIS A 94 -2.91 -10.04 -1.93
C HIS A 94 -2.36 -8.67 -1.51
N ILE A 95 -2.16 -8.49 -0.21
CA ILE A 95 -1.60 -7.24 0.32
C ILE A 95 -0.17 -7.03 -0.19
N GLN A 96 0.62 -8.09 -0.24
CA GLN A 96 1.99 -8.01 -0.75
C GLN A 96 2.03 -7.48 -2.18
N GLU A 97 1.16 -7.98 -3.05
CA GLU A 97 1.10 -7.52 -4.43
C GLU A 97 0.64 -6.06 -4.53
N ILE A 98 -0.29 -5.65 -3.69
CA ILE A 98 -0.76 -4.26 -3.68
C ILE A 98 0.36 -3.32 -3.18
N LEU A 99 1.04 -3.70 -2.12
CA LEU A 99 2.17 -2.93 -1.60
C LEU A 99 3.29 -2.79 -2.63
N LYS A 100 3.56 -3.87 -3.35
CA LYS A 100 4.53 -3.86 -4.44
C LYS A 100 4.12 -2.86 -5.53
N ALA A 101 2.85 -2.84 -5.90
CA ALA A 101 2.35 -1.89 -6.88
C ALA A 101 2.52 -0.44 -6.43
N VAL A 102 2.29 -0.16 -5.14
CA VAL A 102 2.50 1.18 -4.56
C VAL A 102 3.97 1.59 -4.70
N ILE A 103 4.89 0.70 -4.34
CA ILE A 103 6.33 0.96 -4.38
C ILE A 103 6.81 1.15 -5.82
N LEU A 104 6.27 0.38 -6.76
CA LEU A 104 6.71 0.39 -8.15
C LEU A 104 6.03 1.47 -8.99
N PHE A 105 5.32 2.40 -8.37
CA PHE A 105 4.67 3.52 -9.05
C PHE A 105 3.67 3.10 -10.13
N GLU A 106 2.96 2.00 -9.89
CA GLU A 106 1.81 1.68 -10.74
C GLU A 106 0.78 2.81 -10.64
N SER A 107 -0.09 2.91 -11.65
CA SER A 107 -1.07 3.98 -11.66
C SER A 107 -2.02 3.88 -10.46
N LYS A 108 -2.51 5.03 -10.01
CA LYS A 108 -3.49 5.05 -8.91
C LYS A 108 -4.75 4.28 -9.25
N GLU A 109 -5.16 4.30 -10.52
CA GLU A 109 -6.33 3.56 -10.99
C GLU A 109 -6.09 2.04 -10.87
N GLN A 110 -4.91 1.58 -11.25
CA GLN A 110 -4.57 0.17 -11.14
C GLN A 110 -4.52 -0.27 -9.69
N ILE A 111 -3.90 0.52 -8.82
CA ILE A 111 -3.81 0.20 -7.40
C ILE A 111 -5.19 0.21 -6.76
N ALA A 112 -6.03 1.18 -7.10
CA ALA A 112 -7.40 1.24 -6.60
C ALA A 112 -8.18 -0.02 -6.99
N LYS A 113 -8.05 -0.47 -8.23
CA LYS A 113 -8.69 -1.70 -8.69
C LYS A 113 -8.21 -2.91 -7.86
N MET A 114 -6.92 -3.00 -7.62
CA MET A 114 -6.37 -4.11 -6.81
C MET A 114 -6.96 -4.10 -5.40
N ILE A 115 -7.08 -2.94 -4.78
CA ILE A 115 -7.65 -2.82 -3.42
C ILE A 115 -9.12 -3.22 -3.44
N ILE A 116 -9.89 -2.74 -4.41
CA ILE A 116 -11.31 -3.06 -4.54
C ILE A 116 -11.52 -4.56 -4.77
N ASP A 117 -10.73 -5.15 -5.65
CA ASP A 117 -10.80 -6.59 -5.91
C ASP A 117 -10.53 -7.39 -4.63
N TYR A 118 -9.57 -6.94 -3.83
CA TYR A 118 -9.26 -7.58 -2.56
C TYR A 118 -10.42 -7.42 -1.55
N MET A 119 -11.00 -6.21 -1.47
CA MET A 119 -12.16 -5.98 -0.61
C MET A 119 -13.33 -6.88 -1.00
N ASN A 120 -13.60 -7.02 -2.30
CA ASN A 120 -14.63 -7.92 -2.80
C ASN A 120 -14.32 -9.38 -2.45
N PHE A 121 -13.07 -9.78 -2.57
CA PHE A 121 -12.64 -11.12 -2.19
C PHE A 121 -12.92 -11.41 -0.71
N LEU A 122 -12.73 -10.40 0.15
CA LEU A 122 -12.98 -10.53 1.58
C LEU A 122 -14.45 -10.37 1.95
N GLY A 123 -15.32 -10.05 1.00
CA GLY A 123 -16.74 -9.81 1.26
C GLY A 123 -17.02 -8.47 1.92
N LEU A 124 -16.13 -7.51 1.78
CA LEU A 124 -16.26 -6.19 2.38
C LEU A 124 -17.07 -5.25 1.48
N THR A 125 -17.63 -4.20 2.08
CA THR A 125 -18.40 -3.20 1.35
C THR A 125 -17.46 -2.14 0.78
N VAL A 126 -17.55 -1.94 -0.54
CA VAL A 126 -16.85 -0.86 -1.22
C VAL A 126 -17.80 0.32 -1.38
N LYS A 127 -17.38 1.51 -0.94
CA LYS A 127 -18.20 2.72 -1.07
C LYS A 127 -18.54 2.99 -2.53
N LYS A 128 -19.76 3.46 -2.76
CA LYS A 128 -20.29 3.71 -4.10
C LYS A 128 -19.35 4.58 -4.94
N GLU A 129 -18.77 5.61 -4.34
CA GLU A 129 -17.88 6.56 -5.01
C GLU A 129 -16.61 5.91 -5.57
N PHE A 130 -16.20 4.75 -5.06
CA PHE A 130 -15.00 4.05 -5.54
C PHE A 130 -15.31 3.00 -6.60
N ARG A 131 -16.57 2.68 -6.85
CA ARG A 131 -16.94 1.58 -7.76
C ARG A 131 -16.53 1.81 -9.19
N GLN A 132 -16.34 3.06 -9.59
CA GLN A 132 -15.87 3.38 -10.94
C GLN A 132 -14.48 2.84 -11.24
N TYR A 133 -13.70 2.46 -10.20
CA TYR A 133 -12.36 1.92 -10.36
C TYR A 133 -12.32 0.39 -10.34
N ALA A 134 -13.46 -0.22 -10.17
CA ALA A 134 -13.54 -1.68 -10.09
C ALA A 134 -13.23 -2.39 -11.41
#